data_1703f24f6466c8238f1434e9fb8cc4ce
#
_entry.id   1703f24f6466c8238f1434e9fb8cc4ce
#
_cell.length_a   1.000
_cell.length_b   1.000
_cell.length_c   1.000
_cell.angle_alpha   90.00
_cell.angle_beta   90.00
_cell.angle_gamma   90.00
#
_symmetry.space_group_name_H-M   'P 1'
#
loop_
_entity.id
_entity.type
_entity.pdbx_description
1 polymer ?
#
loop_
_entity_poly.entity_id
_entity_poly.type
_entity_poly.pdbx_seq_one_letter_code
_entity_poly.pdbx_strand_id
1 'polypeptide(L)'
;MANLQTFEHSEYQQVKADLHRKILDRLDLEKLGRSSGDSAREEVLVLIRNAVNNEIVPLSFTERERLSREILDEIFGLGPLEPLLKDHTISDILVNRYDRVYIERAGKLELTGLSFKDNQHLMQIIERIVSRVGRRVDESSPMVDARLPDGSRVNAIIPPLALDGACLSIRRFGRDPVTARNMIENHTLTEPMLELLSTMVKGKLNLLISGGTGAGKTTLLNVLSGYIPNVERIVTIEDAAELQLKQEHVVRLETRAPNIEGKGAVRQRQLVINSLRMRPDRIVVGEVRGEEAFDMLQAMNTGHEGSLTTVHANSVRDALARIENMVSMANLNIPERAVRSQIASAIHAVVQVARLSDGTRKVVSISEVTGMDDESITMQDIFVFERRAVDESGKVRGAFRATGVRPQFADRLATFGARIRPALFESRSEV
;
A
#
# COMPACT_ATOMS: atom_id res chain seq x y z
N MET A 1 -3.00 21.65 36.93
CA MET A 1 -2.94 22.02 35.49
C MET A 1 -3.76 21.06 34.58
N ALA A 2 -3.89 19.77 34.87
CA ALA A 2 -4.70 18.85 34.06
C ALA A 2 -6.21 19.13 34.04
N ASN A 3 -6.79 19.68 35.11
CA ASN A 3 -8.24 19.93 35.22
C ASN A 3 -8.74 21.16 34.42
N LEU A 4 -7.92 22.16 34.20
CA LEU A 4 -8.30 23.35 33.41
C LEU A 4 -8.38 23.06 31.91
N GLN A 5 -7.43 22.28 31.37
CA GLN A 5 -7.44 21.90 29.96
C GLN A 5 -8.63 20.98 29.60
N THR A 6 -9.09 20.15 30.52
CA THR A 6 -10.23 19.24 30.30
C THR A 6 -11.57 19.98 30.31
N PHE A 7 -11.70 21.03 31.09
CA PHE A 7 -12.91 21.85 31.19
C PHE A 7 -13.08 22.72 29.92
N GLU A 8 -12.03 23.39 29.49
CA GLU A 8 -12.00 24.17 28.24
C GLU A 8 -12.29 23.31 27.00
N HIS A 9 -11.77 22.07 26.96
CA HIS A 9 -12.01 21.17 25.84
C HIS A 9 -13.47 20.73 25.74
N SER A 10 -14.13 20.41 26.85
CA SER A 10 -15.55 20.02 26.90
C SER A 10 -16.47 21.16 26.45
N GLU A 11 -16.20 22.37 26.90
CA GLU A 11 -16.99 23.57 26.55
C GLU A 11 -16.82 23.93 25.06
N TYR A 12 -15.61 23.83 24.54
CA TYR A 12 -15.34 23.99 23.11
C TYR A 12 -16.10 22.99 22.25
N GLN A 13 -16.12 21.71 22.61
CA GLN A 13 -16.86 20.65 21.90
C GLN A 13 -18.38 20.90 21.94
N GLN A 14 -18.91 21.39 23.05
CA GLN A 14 -20.34 21.75 23.17
C GLN A 14 -20.71 22.91 22.24
N VAL A 15 -19.91 23.98 22.23
CA VAL A 15 -20.12 25.13 21.34
C VAL A 15 -20.03 24.71 19.87
N LYS A 16 -19.06 23.84 19.51
CA LYS A 16 -18.94 23.27 18.17
C LYS A 16 -20.19 22.51 17.76
N ALA A 17 -20.71 21.65 18.65
CA ALA A 17 -21.88 20.83 18.38
C ALA A 17 -23.17 21.67 18.20
N ASP A 18 -23.34 22.70 19.02
CA ASP A 18 -24.51 23.56 18.95
C ASP A 18 -24.48 24.45 17.70
N LEU A 19 -23.33 24.99 17.34
CA LEU A 19 -23.13 25.74 16.09
C LEU A 19 -23.35 24.86 14.86
N HIS A 20 -22.79 23.65 14.85
CA HIS A 20 -22.98 22.69 13.76
C HIS A 20 -24.49 22.44 13.54
N ARG A 21 -25.28 22.19 14.59
CA ARG A 21 -26.72 21.99 14.52
C ARG A 21 -27.44 23.23 13.99
N LYS A 22 -27.15 24.44 14.57
CA LYS A 22 -27.75 25.71 14.13
C LYS A 22 -27.48 25.99 12.65
N ILE A 23 -26.32 25.58 12.13
CA ILE A 23 -25.93 25.78 10.72
C ILE A 23 -26.71 24.80 9.84
N LEU A 24 -26.76 23.51 10.21
CA LEU A 24 -27.51 22.50 9.46
C LEU A 24 -29.00 22.87 9.31
N ASP A 25 -29.62 23.41 10.36
CA ASP A 25 -31.04 23.85 10.34
C ASP A 25 -31.27 25.06 9.40
N ARG A 26 -30.22 25.80 9.06
CA ARG A 26 -30.27 26.98 8.15
C ARG A 26 -29.83 26.65 6.72
N LEU A 27 -29.24 25.46 6.50
CA LEU A 27 -28.76 25.06 5.18
C LEU A 27 -29.90 24.59 4.32
N ASP A 28 -30.08 25.23 3.16
CA ASP A 28 -30.97 24.77 2.11
C ASP A 28 -30.25 23.71 1.30
N LEU A 29 -30.51 22.43 1.66
CA LEU A 29 -29.87 21.27 1.04
C LEU A 29 -30.19 21.15 -0.47
N GLU A 30 -31.36 21.68 -0.94
CA GLU A 30 -31.70 21.68 -2.35
C GLU A 30 -30.85 22.68 -3.15
N LYS A 31 -30.53 23.84 -2.58
CA LYS A 31 -29.63 24.82 -3.19
C LYS A 31 -28.18 24.29 -3.27
N LEU A 32 -27.72 23.65 -2.18
CA LEU A 32 -26.38 23.06 -2.13
C LEU A 32 -26.19 21.95 -3.19
N GLY A 33 -27.21 21.17 -3.48
CA GLY A 33 -27.17 20.13 -4.52
C GLY A 33 -27.07 20.67 -5.95
N ARG A 34 -27.36 21.94 -6.19
CA ARG A 34 -27.35 22.61 -7.51
C ARG A 34 -26.09 23.45 -7.75
N SER A 35 -25.33 23.79 -6.72
CA SER A 35 -24.10 24.56 -6.81
C SER A 35 -22.89 23.65 -7.09
N SER A 36 -21.88 24.15 -7.79
CA SER A 36 -20.61 23.43 -7.91
C SER A 36 -19.98 23.27 -6.51
N GLY A 37 -19.34 22.12 -6.24
CA GLY A 37 -18.87 21.75 -4.89
C GLY A 37 -18.03 22.83 -4.20
N ASP A 38 -17.22 23.59 -4.93
CA ASP A 38 -16.37 24.65 -4.37
C ASP A 38 -17.16 25.91 -4.00
N SER A 39 -18.12 26.35 -4.87
CA SER A 39 -18.99 27.47 -4.59
C SER A 39 -19.89 27.23 -3.38
N ALA A 40 -20.45 26.02 -3.27
CA ALA A 40 -21.26 25.61 -2.13
C ALA A 40 -20.45 25.65 -0.81
N ARG A 41 -19.18 25.23 -0.87
CA ARG A 41 -18.27 25.29 0.30
C ARG A 41 -17.99 26.71 0.76
N GLU A 42 -17.76 27.63 -0.18
CA GLU A 42 -17.52 29.04 0.14
C GLU A 42 -18.76 29.71 0.75
N GLU A 43 -19.95 29.49 0.19
CA GLU A 43 -21.20 30.02 0.73
C GLU A 43 -21.45 29.53 2.17
N VAL A 44 -21.25 28.23 2.43
CA VAL A 44 -21.40 27.65 3.76
C VAL A 44 -20.34 28.17 4.72
N LEU A 45 -19.10 28.35 4.26
CA LEU A 45 -18.03 28.92 5.10
C LEU A 45 -18.39 30.35 5.58
N VAL A 46 -19.00 31.17 4.71
CA VAL A 46 -19.47 32.50 5.09
C VAL A 46 -20.57 32.42 6.16
N LEU A 47 -21.52 31.51 6.00
CA LEU A 47 -22.57 31.27 7.01
C LEU A 47 -21.98 30.81 8.34
N ILE A 48 -21.01 29.88 8.29
CA ILE A 48 -20.31 29.39 9.49
C ILE A 48 -19.61 30.53 10.20
N ARG A 49 -18.81 31.34 9.49
CA ARG A 49 -18.08 32.49 10.06
C ARG A 49 -19.02 33.49 10.70
N ASN A 50 -20.13 33.78 10.06
CA ASN A 50 -21.15 34.69 10.63
C ASN A 50 -21.75 34.10 11.92
N ALA A 51 -22.06 32.82 11.95
CA ALA A 51 -22.59 32.14 13.14
C ALA A 51 -21.56 32.15 14.29
N VAL A 52 -20.29 31.79 13.98
CA VAL A 52 -19.18 31.78 14.96
C VAL A 52 -18.90 33.17 15.51
N ASN A 53 -18.97 34.23 14.67
CA ASN A 53 -18.72 35.62 15.10
C ASN A 53 -19.84 36.17 15.99
N ASN A 54 -21.05 35.68 15.84
CA ASN A 54 -22.20 36.06 16.64
C ASN A 54 -22.34 35.26 17.95
N GLU A 55 -21.46 34.31 18.20
CA GLU A 55 -21.48 33.51 19.42
C GLU A 55 -20.94 34.34 20.62
N ILE A 56 -21.64 34.19 21.75
CA ILE A 56 -21.37 34.98 22.97
C ILE A 56 -20.07 34.49 23.69
N VAL A 57 -19.64 33.26 23.37
CA VAL A 57 -18.44 32.66 23.99
C VAL A 57 -17.19 33.45 23.60
N PRO A 58 -16.32 33.82 24.56
CA PRO A 58 -15.12 34.60 24.32
C PRO A 58 -14.03 33.75 23.62
N LEU A 59 -14.17 33.58 22.30
CA LEU A 59 -13.18 32.93 21.46
C LEU A 59 -12.22 33.95 20.84
N SER A 60 -10.93 33.66 20.87
CA SER A 60 -9.93 34.41 20.12
C SER A 60 -10.16 34.31 18.61
N PHE A 61 -9.57 35.19 17.82
CA PHE A 61 -9.64 35.13 16.36
C PHE A 61 -9.18 33.74 15.79
N THR A 62 -8.08 33.23 16.33
CA THR A 62 -7.51 31.92 15.92
C THR A 62 -8.47 30.77 16.24
N GLU A 63 -9.12 30.79 17.39
CA GLU A 63 -10.12 29.78 17.78
C GLU A 63 -11.37 29.87 16.92
N ARG A 64 -11.83 31.05 16.55
CA ARG A 64 -12.98 31.24 15.63
C ARG A 64 -12.69 30.69 14.24
N GLU A 65 -11.51 30.96 13.70
CA GLU A 65 -11.10 30.41 12.40
C GLU A 65 -10.90 28.89 12.45
N ARG A 66 -10.35 28.37 13.55
CA ARG A 66 -10.24 26.92 13.78
C ARG A 66 -11.61 26.28 13.85
N LEU A 67 -12.52 26.81 14.65
CA LEU A 67 -13.88 26.32 14.83
C LEU A 67 -14.65 26.35 13.50
N SER A 68 -14.51 27.40 12.72
CA SER A 68 -15.13 27.53 11.40
C SER A 68 -14.67 26.44 10.43
N ARG A 69 -13.36 26.12 10.42
CA ARG A 69 -12.84 25.03 9.58
C ARG A 69 -13.31 23.66 10.07
N GLU A 70 -13.28 23.43 11.37
CA GLU A 70 -13.73 22.15 11.94
C GLU A 70 -15.21 21.89 11.63
N ILE A 71 -16.08 22.91 11.70
CA ILE A 71 -17.51 22.78 11.35
C ILE A 71 -17.65 22.53 9.84
N LEU A 72 -16.88 23.19 9.00
CA LEU A 72 -16.88 22.94 7.55
C LEU A 72 -16.44 21.50 7.23
N ASP A 73 -15.41 21.00 7.91
CA ASP A 73 -14.90 19.65 7.78
C ASP A 73 -15.94 18.61 8.28
N GLU A 74 -16.79 18.94 9.28
CA GLU A 74 -17.93 18.13 9.71
C GLU A 74 -19.05 18.04 8.64
N ILE A 75 -19.33 19.15 7.99
CA ILE A 75 -20.43 19.23 7.01
C ILE A 75 -20.06 18.53 5.68
N PHE A 76 -18.90 18.86 5.13
CA PHE A 76 -18.50 18.42 3.79
C PHE A 76 -17.46 17.31 3.76
N GLY A 77 -16.73 17.12 4.85
CA GLY A 77 -15.61 16.21 4.93
C GLY A 77 -15.86 15.01 5.84
N LEU A 78 -14.76 14.53 6.42
CA LEU A 78 -14.72 13.41 7.36
C LEU A 78 -14.46 13.89 8.81
N GLY A 79 -14.92 15.08 9.13
CA GLY A 79 -14.85 15.65 10.48
C GLY A 79 -13.42 15.70 11.04
N PRO A 80 -13.20 15.11 12.25
CA PRO A 80 -11.89 15.15 12.92
C PRO A 80 -10.74 14.53 12.13
N LEU A 81 -11.03 13.69 11.10
CA LEU A 81 -10.01 13.05 10.27
C LEU A 81 -9.40 13.99 9.21
N GLU A 82 -10.10 15.07 8.84
CA GLU A 82 -9.67 15.95 7.75
C GLU A 82 -8.26 16.55 7.94
N PRO A 83 -7.87 17.06 9.12
CA PRO A 83 -6.51 17.54 9.35
C PRO A 83 -5.46 16.43 9.15
N LEU A 84 -5.76 15.20 9.59
CA LEU A 84 -4.85 14.06 9.43
C LEU A 84 -4.74 13.62 7.96
N LEU A 85 -5.85 13.67 7.23
CA LEU A 85 -5.89 13.36 5.80
C LEU A 85 -5.18 14.43 4.95
N LYS A 86 -5.02 15.65 5.43
CA LYS A 86 -4.26 16.73 4.77
C LYS A 86 -2.76 16.68 5.07
N ASP A 87 -2.34 16.03 6.16
CA ASP A 87 -0.93 15.88 6.54
C ASP A 87 -0.29 14.72 5.77
N HIS A 88 0.56 15.04 4.79
CA HIS A 88 1.23 14.05 3.92
C HIS A 88 2.33 13.24 4.62
N THR A 89 2.74 13.62 5.83
CA THR A 89 3.73 12.88 6.62
C THR A 89 3.13 11.64 7.31
N ILE A 90 1.80 11.55 7.37
CA ILE A 90 1.07 10.44 7.98
C ILE A 90 0.88 9.33 6.95
N SER A 91 1.29 8.11 7.28
CA SER A 91 1.08 6.91 6.46
C SER A 91 -0.21 6.17 6.80
N ASP A 92 -0.53 6.06 8.08
CA ASP A 92 -1.70 5.34 8.56
C ASP A 92 -2.43 6.15 9.65
N ILE A 93 -3.76 6.10 9.65
CA ILE A 93 -4.63 6.67 10.68
C ILE A 93 -5.41 5.52 11.29
N LEU A 94 -5.31 5.32 12.60
CA LEU A 94 -5.89 4.20 13.31
C LEU A 94 -6.82 4.71 14.43
N VAL A 95 -8.12 4.61 14.20
CA VAL A 95 -9.14 4.94 15.18
C VAL A 95 -9.53 3.65 15.89
N ASN A 96 -9.03 3.44 17.10
CA ASN A 96 -9.34 2.26 17.90
C ASN A 96 -10.66 2.42 18.67
N ARG A 97 -11.03 3.67 18.94
CA ARG A 97 -12.26 4.09 19.60
C ARG A 97 -12.48 5.58 19.32
N TYR A 98 -13.68 6.10 19.55
CA TYR A 98 -14.02 7.50 19.28
C TYR A 98 -13.08 8.52 19.95
N ASP A 99 -12.47 8.19 21.08
CA ASP A 99 -11.54 9.03 21.87
C ASP A 99 -10.08 8.61 21.75
N ARG A 100 -9.75 7.62 20.89
CA ARG A 100 -8.38 7.11 20.71
C ARG A 100 -8.02 6.99 19.25
N VAL A 101 -7.38 8.03 18.74
CA VAL A 101 -6.90 8.14 17.37
C VAL A 101 -5.39 8.14 17.35
N TYR A 102 -4.81 7.14 16.71
CA TYR A 102 -3.37 7.03 16.48
C TYR A 102 -3.05 7.34 15.03
N ILE A 103 -1.84 7.79 14.79
CA ILE A 103 -1.26 7.95 13.45
C ILE A 103 0.06 7.20 13.37
N GLU A 104 0.42 6.76 12.17
CA GLU A 104 1.78 6.33 11.89
C GLU A 104 2.50 7.41 11.09
N ARG A 105 3.68 7.85 11.59
CA ARG A 105 4.56 8.79 10.93
C ARG A 105 5.99 8.25 10.95
N ALA A 106 6.62 8.18 9.78
CA ALA A 106 7.97 7.62 9.63
C ALA A 106 8.15 6.23 10.29
N GLY A 107 7.09 5.38 10.28
CA GLY A 107 7.10 4.04 10.85
C GLY A 107 6.91 3.98 12.37
N LYS A 108 6.58 5.10 13.02
CA LYS A 108 6.29 5.15 14.47
C LYS A 108 4.82 5.50 14.70
N LEU A 109 4.21 4.80 15.65
CA LEU A 109 2.85 5.08 16.09
C LEU A 109 2.84 6.18 17.16
N GLU A 110 1.98 7.18 16.96
CA GLU A 110 1.80 8.33 17.84
C GLU A 110 0.32 8.47 18.19
N LEU A 111 0.00 8.67 19.48
CA LEU A 111 -1.35 9.04 19.91
C LEU A 111 -1.59 10.51 19.57
N THR A 112 -2.71 10.80 18.91
CA THR A 112 -3.11 12.19 18.64
C THR A 112 -3.95 12.78 19.78
N GLY A 113 -4.08 14.12 19.81
CA GLY A 113 -5.06 14.78 20.67
C GLY A 113 -6.48 14.89 20.07
N LEU A 114 -6.72 14.21 18.93
CA LEU A 114 -8.00 14.25 18.24
C LEU A 114 -8.96 13.21 18.81
N SER A 115 -10.24 13.57 18.86
CA SER A 115 -11.32 12.68 19.26
C SER A 115 -12.60 12.98 18.46
N PHE A 116 -13.42 11.98 18.26
CA PHE A 116 -14.82 12.17 17.86
C PHE A 116 -15.64 12.53 19.10
N LYS A 117 -16.81 13.10 18.90
CA LYS A 117 -17.71 13.47 19.99
C LYS A 117 -18.09 12.24 20.84
N ASP A 118 -18.50 11.17 20.16
CA ASP A 118 -18.97 9.90 20.75
C ASP A 118 -18.90 8.77 19.69
N ASN A 119 -19.28 7.56 20.08
CA ASN A 119 -19.35 6.42 19.17
C ASN A 119 -20.32 6.62 18.01
N GLN A 120 -21.43 7.34 18.22
CA GLN A 120 -22.41 7.61 17.17
C GLN A 120 -21.83 8.53 16.10
N HIS A 121 -21.05 9.54 16.49
CA HIS A 121 -20.33 10.40 15.55
C HIS A 121 -19.33 9.62 14.72
N LEU A 122 -18.54 8.74 15.34
CA LEU A 122 -17.61 7.87 14.62
C LEU A 122 -18.35 6.98 13.62
N MET A 123 -19.48 6.38 14.02
CA MET A 123 -20.34 5.58 13.12
C MET A 123 -20.83 6.39 11.92
N GLN A 124 -21.30 7.61 12.12
CA GLN A 124 -21.73 8.49 11.02
C GLN A 124 -20.61 8.78 10.01
N ILE A 125 -19.38 8.98 10.50
CA ILE A 125 -18.23 9.17 9.61
C ILE A 125 -17.92 7.88 8.85
N ILE A 126 -17.95 6.71 9.49
CA ILE A 126 -17.77 5.41 8.83
C ILE A 126 -18.84 5.21 7.76
N GLU A 127 -20.12 5.41 8.08
CA GLU A 127 -21.23 5.30 7.13
C GLU A 127 -21.09 6.26 5.94
N ARG A 128 -20.62 7.51 6.18
CA ARG A 128 -20.33 8.49 5.13
C ARG A 128 -19.23 8.03 4.19
N ILE A 129 -18.20 7.37 4.71
CA ILE A 129 -17.11 6.81 3.90
C ILE A 129 -17.64 5.66 3.03
N VAL A 130 -18.33 4.69 3.63
CA VAL A 130 -18.70 3.45 2.94
C VAL A 130 -19.85 3.65 1.95
N SER A 131 -20.79 4.57 2.24
CA SER A 131 -21.91 4.89 1.34
C SER A 131 -21.45 5.57 0.05
N ARG A 132 -20.36 6.38 0.09
CA ARG A 132 -19.77 7.01 -1.10
C ARG A 132 -19.25 6.00 -2.13
N VAL A 133 -18.90 4.80 -1.68
CA VAL A 133 -18.41 3.70 -2.55
C VAL A 133 -19.48 2.62 -2.77
N GLY A 134 -20.75 2.92 -2.45
CA GLY A 134 -21.87 2.01 -2.65
C GLY A 134 -21.83 0.75 -1.77
N ARG A 135 -21.20 0.84 -0.60
CA ARG A 135 -21.12 -0.23 0.39
C ARG A 135 -21.95 0.10 1.63
N ARG A 136 -22.17 -0.89 2.46
CA ARG A 136 -22.91 -0.80 3.72
C ARG A 136 -22.11 -1.46 4.83
N VAL A 137 -22.22 -0.93 6.03
CA VAL A 137 -21.74 -1.54 7.27
C VAL A 137 -22.87 -1.49 8.28
N ASP A 138 -23.26 -2.64 8.81
CA ASP A 138 -24.33 -2.81 9.81
C ASP A 138 -24.08 -4.10 10.61
N GLU A 139 -24.97 -4.41 11.56
CA GLU A 139 -24.85 -5.62 12.39
C GLU A 139 -24.81 -6.92 11.58
N SER A 140 -25.43 -6.96 10.40
CA SER A 140 -25.40 -8.13 9.51
C SER A 140 -24.09 -8.23 8.71
N SER A 141 -23.44 -7.11 8.45
CA SER A 141 -22.16 -6.98 7.77
C SER A 141 -21.26 -6.02 8.55
N PRO A 142 -20.73 -6.45 9.71
CA PRO A 142 -20.06 -5.57 10.66
C PRO A 142 -18.64 -5.21 10.28
N MET A 143 -18.17 -5.63 9.12
CA MET A 143 -16.82 -5.31 8.58
C MET A 143 -16.93 -4.84 7.15
N VAL A 144 -16.12 -3.85 6.78
CA VAL A 144 -16.12 -3.32 5.42
C VAL A 144 -14.74 -2.80 5.04
N ASP A 145 -14.34 -3.10 3.80
CA ASP A 145 -13.23 -2.44 3.12
C ASP A 145 -13.79 -1.42 2.14
N ALA A 146 -13.22 -0.23 2.13
CA ALA A 146 -13.60 0.86 1.26
C ALA A 146 -12.35 1.59 0.75
N ARG A 147 -12.54 2.58 -0.12
CA ARG A 147 -11.48 3.44 -0.63
C ARG A 147 -11.96 4.89 -0.64
N LEU A 148 -11.12 5.80 -0.17
CA LEU A 148 -11.35 7.23 -0.30
C LEU A 148 -11.09 7.70 -1.75
N PRO A 149 -11.61 8.87 -2.16
CA PRO A 149 -11.38 9.42 -3.49
C PRO A 149 -9.88 9.64 -3.84
N ASP A 150 -9.04 9.87 -2.82
CA ASP A 150 -7.58 10.00 -2.98
C ASP A 150 -6.85 8.66 -3.19
N GLY A 151 -7.58 7.53 -3.16
CA GLY A 151 -7.04 6.19 -3.27
C GLY A 151 -6.67 5.52 -1.95
N SER A 152 -6.76 6.22 -0.81
CA SER A 152 -6.49 5.67 0.51
C SER A 152 -7.43 4.51 0.85
N ARG A 153 -6.87 3.42 1.38
CA ARG A 153 -7.63 2.21 1.77
C ARG A 153 -8.22 2.40 3.15
N VAL A 154 -9.47 2.02 3.31
CA VAL A 154 -10.21 2.10 4.56
C VAL A 154 -10.71 0.72 4.93
N ASN A 155 -10.45 0.32 6.17
CA ASN A 155 -11.10 -0.83 6.80
C ASN A 155 -11.86 -0.34 8.03
N ALA A 156 -13.11 -0.74 8.17
CA ALA A 156 -13.91 -0.48 9.36
C ALA A 156 -14.50 -1.78 9.91
N ILE A 157 -14.55 -1.86 11.23
CA ILE A 157 -15.23 -2.92 11.97
C ILE A 157 -16.05 -2.29 13.08
N ILE A 158 -17.31 -2.76 13.24
CA ILE A 158 -18.27 -2.18 14.17
C ILE A 158 -18.77 -3.21 15.18
N PRO A 159 -19.44 -2.79 16.26
CA PRO A 159 -20.17 -3.71 17.12
C PRO A 159 -21.15 -4.59 16.33
N PRO A 160 -21.42 -5.86 16.75
CA PRO A 160 -20.98 -6.45 18.02
C PRO A 160 -19.55 -7.04 18.01
N LEU A 161 -18.85 -7.03 16.86
CA LEU A 161 -17.50 -7.62 16.78
C LEU A 161 -16.42 -6.71 17.40
N ALA A 162 -16.56 -5.41 17.27
CA ALA A 162 -15.69 -4.42 17.91
C ALA A 162 -16.23 -4.11 19.31
N LEU A 163 -15.67 -4.73 20.35
CA LEU A 163 -16.22 -4.73 21.70
C LEU A 163 -16.18 -3.35 22.39
N ASP A 164 -15.15 -2.55 22.10
CA ASP A 164 -14.93 -1.23 22.71
C ASP A 164 -15.54 -0.06 21.90
N GLY A 165 -16.30 -0.38 20.85
CA GLY A 165 -16.84 0.57 19.90
C GLY A 165 -16.30 0.37 18.49
N ALA A 166 -16.78 1.16 17.54
CA ALA A 166 -16.32 1.06 16.16
C ALA A 166 -14.82 1.37 16.02
N CYS A 167 -14.13 0.62 15.16
CA CYS A 167 -12.74 0.85 14.78
C CYS A 167 -12.67 1.23 13.30
N LEU A 168 -11.73 2.11 12.96
CA LEU A 168 -11.49 2.56 11.61
C LEU A 168 -9.98 2.66 11.35
N SER A 169 -9.52 2.01 10.30
CA SER A 169 -8.13 2.06 9.85
C SER A 169 -8.07 2.65 8.45
N ILE A 170 -7.26 3.68 8.27
CA ILE A 170 -7.05 4.32 6.97
C ILE A 170 -5.56 4.24 6.63
N ARG A 171 -5.22 3.45 5.62
CA ARG A 171 -3.88 3.44 5.03
C ARG A 171 -3.85 4.42 3.87
N ARG A 172 -3.03 5.44 3.99
CA ARG A 172 -2.97 6.50 3.01
C ARG A 172 -2.30 6.06 1.72
N PHE A 173 -2.86 6.51 0.62
CA PHE A 173 -2.22 6.37 -0.67
C PHE A 173 -1.08 7.39 -0.79
N GLY A 174 0.17 6.90 -0.92
CA GLY A 174 1.34 7.77 -1.00
C GLY A 174 1.27 8.64 -2.28
N ARG A 175 1.29 9.96 -2.10
CA ARG A 175 1.33 10.90 -3.24
C ARG A 175 2.70 10.99 -3.88
N ASP A 176 3.76 10.85 -3.07
CA ASP A 176 5.14 10.91 -3.53
C ASP A 176 5.74 9.50 -3.53
N PRO A 177 5.70 8.79 -4.67
CA PRO A 177 6.28 7.46 -4.74
C PRO A 177 7.78 7.53 -4.48
N VAL A 178 8.27 6.60 -3.66
CA VAL A 178 9.70 6.43 -3.42
C VAL A 178 10.39 6.19 -4.76
N THR A 179 11.45 6.95 -5.03
CA THR A 179 12.25 6.83 -6.25
C THR A 179 13.42 5.86 -6.04
N ALA A 180 14.03 5.42 -7.14
CA ALA A 180 15.28 4.64 -7.09
C ALA A 180 16.40 5.38 -6.36
N ARG A 181 16.49 6.70 -6.53
CA ARG A 181 17.44 7.56 -5.82
C ARG A 181 17.21 7.55 -4.32
N ASN A 182 15.95 7.67 -3.87
CA ASN A 182 15.63 7.59 -2.44
C ASN A 182 16.00 6.23 -1.84
N MET A 183 15.87 5.13 -2.61
CA MET A 183 16.29 3.81 -2.13
C MET A 183 17.80 3.72 -1.92
N ILE A 184 18.60 4.37 -2.77
CA ILE A 184 20.05 4.44 -2.61
C ILE A 184 20.41 5.33 -1.42
N GLU A 185 19.87 6.54 -1.35
CA GLU A 185 20.11 7.51 -0.28
C GLU A 185 19.72 6.95 1.12
N ASN A 186 18.65 6.18 1.19
CA ASN A 186 18.20 5.49 2.41
C ASN A 186 18.93 4.15 2.65
N HIS A 187 19.92 3.83 1.83
CA HIS A 187 20.64 2.56 1.89
C HIS A 187 19.72 1.33 1.90
N THR A 188 18.61 1.39 1.17
CA THR A 188 17.73 0.22 0.97
C THR A 188 18.40 -0.79 0.04
N LEU A 189 19.12 -0.29 -0.96
CA LEU A 189 19.99 -1.02 -1.89
C LEU A 189 21.13 -0.12 -2.36
N THR A 190 22.11 -0.70 -3.05
CA THR A 190 23.26 0.04 -3.61
C THR A 190 23.07 0.31 -5.10
N GLU A 191 23.87 1.26 -5.66
CA GLU A 191 23.87 1.51 -7.12
C GLU A 191 24.17 0.25 -7.95
N PRO A 192 25.17 -0.60 -7.61
CA PRO A 192 25.39 -1.85 -8.32
C PRO A 192 24.19 -2.80 -8.31
N MET A 193 23.49 -2.92 -7.16
CA MET A 193 22.27 -3.72 -7.06
C MET A 193 21.15 -3.16 -7.94
N LEU A 194 20.96 -1.83 -7.95
CA LEU A 194 19.97 -1.17 -8.78
C LEU A 194 20.28 -1.34 -10.28
N GLU A 195 21.56 -1.23 -10.66
CA GLU A 195 22.01 -1.46 -12.03
C GLU A 195 21.68 -2.88 -12.48
N LEU A 196 21.99 -3.88 -11.66
CA LEU A 196 21.61 -5.27 -11.95
C LEU A 196 20.10 -5.42 -12.11
N LEU A 197 19.29 -4.99 -11.13
CA LEU A 197 17.85 -5.13 -11.14
C LEU A 197 17.19 -4.41 -12.34
N SER A 198 17.65 -3.18 -12.65
CA SER A 198 17.15 -2.44 -13.80
C SER A 198 17.49 -3.12 -15.13
N THR A 199 18.68 -3.72 -15.21
CA THR A 199 19.11 -4.50 -16.38
C THR A 199 18.26 -5.77 -16.54
N MET A 200 17.96 -6.46 -15.44
CA MET A 200 17.07 -7.62 -15.43
C MET A 200 15.67 -7.28 -15.92
N VAL A 201 15.09 -6.15 -15.45
CA VAL A 201 13.79 -5.68 -15.90
C VAL A 201 13.80 -5.35 -17.40
N LYS A 202 14.80 -4.60 -17.89
CA LYS A 202 14.93 -4.29 -19.32
C LYS A 202 15.12 -5.54 -20.18
N GLY A 203 15.86 -6.51 -19.67
CA GLY A 203 16.11 -7.80 -20.34
C GLY A 203 15.01 -8.84 -20.18
N LYS A 204 13.79 -8.43 -19.76
CA LYS A 204 12.62 -9.30 -19.66
C LYS A 204 12.81 -10.52 -18.75
N LEU A 205 13.54 -10.38 -17.65
CA LEU A 205 13.56 -11.43 -16.63
C LEU A 205 12.32 -11.37 -15.72
N ASN A 206 11.75 -12.52 -15.42
CA ASN A 206 10.66 -12.63 -14.45
C ASN A 206 11.22 -12.53 -13.04
N LEU A 207 10.72 -11.56 -12.24
CA LEU A 207 11.19 -11.29 -10.91
C LEU A 207 10.11 -11.53 -9.86
N LEU A 208 10.49 -12.23 -8.80
CA LEU A 208 9.70 -12.40 -7.60
C LEU A 208 10.28 -11.54 -6.48
N ILE A 209 9.54 -10.57 -5.98
CA ILE A 209 9.95 -9.75 -4.83
C ILE A 209 9.31 -10.34 -3.57
N SER A 210 10.13 -10.73 -2.63
CA SER A 210 9.72 -11.38 -1.39
C SER A 210 10.03 -10.50 -0.18
N GLY A 211 9.22 -10.63 0.87
CA GLY A 211 9.46 -9.93 2.15
C GLY A 211 8.25 -9.94 3.06
N GLY A 212 8.48 -9.63 4.32
CA GLY A 212 7.44 -9.52 5.35
C GLY A 212 6.51 -8.32 5.16
N THR A 213 5.53 -8.18 6.06
CA THR A 213 4.63 -7.01 6.08
C THR A 213 5.43 -5.72 6.33
N GLY A 214 5.16 -4.68 5.55
CA GLY A 214 5.84 -3.39 5.68
C GLY A 214 7.32 -3.39 5.28
N ALA A 215 7.84 -4.48 4.68
CA ALA A 215 9.22 -4.56 4.20
C ALA A 215 9.52 -3.67 2.99
N GLY A 216 8.50 -3.21 2.25
CA GLY A 216 8.67 -2.35 1.08
C GLY A 216 8.60 -3.09 -0.25
N LYS A 217 7.99 -4.28 -0.31
CA LYS A 217 7.82 -5.09 -1.55
C LYS A 217 7.16 -4.28 -2.68
N THR A 218 5.97 -3.74 -2.43
CA THR A 218 5.21 -2.96 -3.42
C THR A 218 5.97 -1.69 -3.83
N THR A 219 6.70 -1.09 -2.90
CA THR A 219 7.57 0.07 -3.19
C THR A 219 8.69 -0.30 -4.15
N LEU A 220 9.40 -1.41 -3.89
CA LEU A 220 10.45 -1.91 -4.77
C LEU A 220 9.87 -2.33 -6.13
N LEU A 221 8.74 -3.06 -6.14
CA LEU A 221 8.03 -3.41 -7.37
C LEU A 221 7.70 -2.17 -8.21
N ASN A 222 7.17 -1.13 -7.58
CA ASN A 222 6.84 0.14 -8.26
C ASN A 222 8.09 0.82 -8.84
N VAL A 223 9.20 0.87 -8.09
CA VAL A 223 10.47 1.42 -8.57
C VAL A 223 11.01 0.62 -9.75
N LEU A 224 11.04 -0.71 -9.64
CA LEU A 224 11.54 -1.59 -10.71
C LEU A 224 10.66 -1.55 -11.95
N SER A 225 9.34 -1.50 -11.78
CA SER A 225 8.41 -1.33 -12.90
C SER A 225 8.68 -0.06 -13.71
N GLY A 226 9.25 0.99 -13.10
CA GLY A 226 9.66 2.22 -13.79
C GLY A 226 10.77 2.03 -14.83
N TYR A 227 11.47 0.91 -14.81
CA TYR A 227 12.50 0.55 -15.80
C TYR A 227 11.96 -0.24 -16.99
N ILE A 228 10.68 -0.59 -17.01
CA ILE A 228 10.04 -1.20 -18.17
C ILE A 228 9.99 -0.16 -19.31
N PRO A 229 10.42 -0.52 -20.52
CA PRO A 229 10.40 0.41 -21.65
C PRO A 229 8.98 0.97 -21.95
N ASN A 230 8.89 2.25 -22.28
CA ASN A 230 7.61 2.94 -22.52
C ASN A 230 6.80 2.39 -23.71
N VAL A 231 7.48 1.68 -24.62
CA VAL A 231 6.84 1.06 -25.81
C VAL A 231 6.08 -0.23 -25.47
N GLU A 232 6.26 -0.78 -24.27
CA GLU A 232 5.64 -2.04 -23.87
C GLU A 232 4.26 -1.79 -23.26
N ARG A 233 3.29 -2.67 -23.60
CA ARG A 233 1.97 -2.70 -22.99
C ARG A 233 2.02 -3.46 -21.66
N ILE A 234 1.70 -2.77 -20.58
CA ILE A 234 1.72 -3.32 -19.22
C ILE A 234 0.29 -3.51 -18.73
N VAL A 235 -0.01 -4.68 -18.18
CA VAL A 235 -1.24 -4.92 -17.43
C VAL A 235 -0.88 -5.11 -15.97
N THR A 236 -1.40 -4.26 -15.08
CA THR A 236 -1.25 -4.43 -13.63
C THR A 236 -2.49 -5.09 -13.03
N ILE A 237 -2.30 -5.99 -12.08
CA ILE A 237 -3.37 -6.73 -11.40
C ILE A 237 -3.11 -6.65 -9.90
N GLU A 238 -4.06 -6.07 -9.15
CA GLU A 238 -3.91 -5.82 -7.72
C GLU A 238 -5.22 -6.07 -6.98
N ASP A 239 -5.15 -6.44 -5.71
CA ASP A 239 -6.33 -6.48 -4.83
C ASP A 239 -6.85 -5.07 -4.55
N ALA A 240 -5.93 -4.14 -4.35
CA ALA A 240 -6.20 -2.72 -4.30
C ALA A 240 -5.05 -2.01 -5.03
N ALA A 241 -5.37 -1.18 -6.00
CA ALA A 241 -4.38 -0.58 -6.88
C ALA A 241 -3.48 0.41 -6.11
N GLU A 242 -2.25 0.00 -5.83
CA GLU A 242 -1.20 0.79 -5.17
C GLU A 242 -0.08 1.18 -6.14
N LEU A 243 0.08 0.45 -7.26
CA LEU A 243 1.12 0.71 -8.24
C LEU A 243 0.86 2.01 -9.02
N GLN A 244 1.91 2.79 -9.21
CA GLN A 244 1.90 4.07 -9.90
C GLN A 244 2.90 4.07 -11.06
N LEU A 245 2.66 3.21 -12.04
CA LEU A 245 3.48 3.14 -13.24
C LEU A 245 3.29 4.40 -14.09
N LYS A 246 4.39 4.91 -14.63
CA LYS A 246 4.41 6.17 -15.40
C LYS A 246 4.43 5.98 -16.92
N GLN A 247 4.49 4.72 -17.38
CA GLN A 247 4.44 4.42 -18.83
C GLN A 247 3.07 4.80 -19.40
N GLU A 248 3.05 5.16 -20.67
CA GLU A 248 1.82 5.61 -21.35
C GLU A 248 0.82 4.46 -21.54
N HIS A 249 1.32 3.25 -21.79
CA HIS A 249 0.48 2.11 -22.12
C HIS A 249 0.30 1.15 -20.94
N VAL A 250 -0.34 1.62 -19.88
CA VAL A 250 -0.66 0.83 -18.68
C VAL A 250 -2.16 0.61 -18.56
N VAL A 251 -2.56 -0.65 -18.41
CA VAL A 251 -3.93 -1.05 -18.08
C VAL A 251 -3.96 -1.55 -16.64
N ARG A 252 -4.70 -0.87 -15.79
CA ARG A 252 -4.80 -1.19 -14.37
C ARG A 252 -6.06 -1.99 -14.09
N LEU A 253 -5.91 -3.19 -13.51
CA LEU A 253 -6.99 -4.06 -13.10
C LEU A 253 -6.97 -4.23 -11.58
N GLU A 254 -8.15 -4.16 -10.98
CA GLU A 254 -8.35 -4.33 -9.54
C GLU A 254 -9.42 -5.38 -9.28
N THR A 255 -9.22 -6.20 -8.26
CA THR A 255 -10.22 -7.17 -7.82
C THR A 255 -11.46 -6.46 -7.31
N ARG A 256 -12.56 -7.17 -7.32
CA ARG A 256 -13.82 -6.67 -6.77
C ARG A 256 -14.36 -7.65 -5.73
N ALA A 257 -14.51 -7.17 -4.50
CA ALA A 257 -15.22 -7.93 -3.48
C ALA A 257 -16.70 -8.14 -3.86
N PRO A 258 -17.36 -9.19 -3.36
CA PRO A 258 -18.76 -9.40 -3.60
C PRO A 258 -19.59 -8.21 -3.10
N ASN A 259 -20.76 -7.99 -3.74
CA ASN A 259 -21.74 -6.99 -3.28
C ASN A 259 -22.44 -7.50 -1.99
N ILE A 260 -23.38 -6.71 -1.48
CA ILE A 260 -24.18 -7.03 -0.28
C ILE A 260 -24.97 -8.35 -0.40
N GLU A 261 -25.24 -8.83 -1.62
CA GLU A 261 -25.92 -10.09 -1.89
C GLU A 261 -24.94 -11.27 -2.05
N GLY A 262 -23.62 -11.06 -1.82
CA GLY A 262 -22.58 -12.05 -2.03
C GLY A 262 -22.24 -12.31 -3.50
N LYS A 263 -22.71 -11.48 -4.44
CA LYS A 263 -22.57 -11.65 -5.87
C LYS A 263 -21.57 -10.67 -6.49
N GLY A 264 -21.09 -10.99 -7.71
CA GLY A 264 -20.28 -10.09 -8.51
C GLY A 264 -18.83 -9.96 -8.06
N ALA A 265 -18.31 -10.87 -7.22
CA ALA A 265 -16.91 -10.95 -6.90
C ALA A 265 -16.07 -11.21 -8.15
N VAL A 266 -14.96 -10.50 -8.29
CA VAL A 266 -13.93 -10.76 -9.31
C VAL A 266 -12.62 -10.95 -8.58
N ARG A 267 -12.13 -12.20 -8.60
CA ARG A 267 -10.87 -12.58 -7.93
C ARG A 267 -9.67 -12.30 -8.82
N GLN A 268 -8.52 -12.22 -8.23
CA GLN A 268 -7.25 -11.95 -8.90
C GLN A 268 -6.95 -12.96 -10.00
N ARG A 269 -7.21 -14.26 -9.78
CA ARG A 269 -7.06 -15.31 -10.78
C ARG A 269 -7.83 -15.02 -12.08
N GLN A 270 -9.09 -14.58 -11.98
CA GLN A 270 -9.92 -14.23 -13.14
C GLN A 270 -9.29 -13.10 -13.96
N LEU A 271 -8.70 -12.11 -13.27
CA LEU A 271 -8.02 -11.00 -13.91
C LEU A 271 -6.72 -11.44 -14.61
N VAL A 272 -5.93 -12.33 -13.97
CA VAL A 272 -4.73 -12.92 -14.60
C VAL A 272 -5.12 -13.67 -15.88
N ILE A 273 -6.10 -14.57 -15.82
CA ILE A 273 -6.56 -15.32 -17.00
C ILE A 273 -7.07 -14.38 -18.10
N ASN A 274 -7.81 -13.33 -17.73
CA ASN A 274 -8.31 -12.36 -18.71
C ASN A 274 -7.19 -11.53 -19.33
N SER A 275 -6.18 -11.15 -18.55
CA SER A 275 -5.06 -10.33 -19.01
C SER A 275 -4.29 -10.98 -20.16
N LEU A 276 -4.18 -12.30 -20.20
CA LEU A 276 -3.53 -13.06 -21.28
C LEU A 276 -4.19 -12.84 -22.65
N ARG A 277 -5.47 -12.45 -22.67
CA ARG A 277 -6.23 -12.12 -23.92
C ARG A 277 -6.16 -10.65 -24.28
N MET A 278 -5.50 -9.83 -23.45
CA MET A 278 -5.40 -8.38 -23.64
C MET A 278 -4.15 -7.96 -24.40
N ARG A 279 -3.36 -8.93 -24.90
CA ARG A 279 -2.07 -8.72 -25.59
C ARG A 279 -1.08 -7.91 -24.74
N PRO A 280 -0.81 -8.28 -23.51
CA PRO A 280 0.20 -7.60 -22.70
C PRO A 280 1.61 -7.99 -23.16
N ASP A 281 2.56 -7.05 -23.11
CA ASP A 281 3.99 -7.35 -23.18
C ASP A 281 4.51 -7.73 -21.78
N ARG A 282 3.90 -7.18 -20.74
CA ARG A 282 4.21 -7.47 -19.33
C ARG A 282 2.96 -7.58 -18.49
N ILE A 283 2.98 -8.50 -17.54
CA ILE A 283 1.98 -8.59 -16.48
C ILE A 283 2.66 -8.31 -15.15
N VAL A 284 2.15 -7.33 -14.42
CA VAL A 284 2.64 -6.97 -13.09
C VAL A 284 1.55 -7.30 -12.08
N VAL A 285 1.80 -8.30 -11.24
CA VAL A 285 0.86 -8.70 -10.18
C VAL A 285 1.34 -8.10 -8.87
N GLY A 286 0.52 -7.24 -8.26
CA GLY A 286 0.88 -6.52 -7.05
C GLY A 286 1.34 -7.43 -5.92
N GLU A 287 0.58 -8.47 -5.62
CA GLU A 287 0.93 -9.54 -4.68
C GLU A 287 0.19 -10.81 -5.03
N VAL A 288 0.88 -11.94 -5.02
CA VAL A 288 0.29 -13.29 -5.18
C VAL A 288 0.02 -13.89 -3.81
N ARG A 289 -1.21 -14.36 -3.59
CA ARG A 289 -1.69 -14.87 -2.30
C ARG A 289 -2.39 -16.22 -2.36
N GLY A 290 -2.76 -16.69 -3.55
CA GLY A 290 -3.57 -17.89 -3.72
C GLY A 290 -3.43 -18.55 -5.08
N GLU A 291 -4.54 -19.09 -5.58
CA GLU A 291 -4.64 -19.91 -6.77
C GLU A 291 -4.18 -19.23 -8.08
N GLU A 292 -4.13 -17.90 -8.13
CA GLU A 292 -3.61 -17.12 -9.26
C GLU A 292 -2.13 -17.37 -9.54
N ALA A 293 -1.40 -17.92 -8.56
CA ALA A 293 0.01 -18.28 -8.72
C ALA A 293 0.24 -19.21 -9.91
N PHE A 294 -0.65 -20.18 -10.12
CA PHE A 294 -0.55 -21.10 -11.24
C PHE A 294 -0.65 -20.38 -12.59
N ASP A 295 -1.69 -19.57 -12.78
CA ASP A 295 -1.93 -18.88 -14.05
C ASP A 295 -0.84 -17.83 -14.32
N MET A 296 -0.28 -17.21 -13.26
CA MET A 296 0.88 -16.32 -13.35
C MET A 296 2.13 -17.07 -13.83
N LEU A 297 2.44 -18.25 -13.28
CA LEU A 297 3.57 -19.07 -13.74
C LEU A 297 3.38 -19.52 -15.20
N GLN A 298 2.15 -19.86 -15.61
CA GLN A 298 1.83 -20.14 -17.01
C GLN A 298 2.12 -18.92 -17.90
N ALA A 299 1.69 -17.73 -17.49
CA ALA A 299 1.97 -16.50 -18.23
C ALA A 299 3.48 -16.27 -18.40
N MET A 300 4.24 -16.42 -17.32
CA MET A 300 5.70 -16.26 -17.31
C MET A 300 6.42 -17.25 -18.23
N ASN A 301 5.87 -18.47 -18.40
CA ASN A 301 6.43 -19.54 -19.24
C ASN A 301 5.93 -19.52 -20.70
N THR A 302 4.92 -18.72 -21.05
CA THR A 302 4.23 -18.76 -22.35
C THR A 302 4.21 -17.43 -23.09
N GLY A 303 5.32 -16.70 -23.09
CA GLY A 303 5.49 -15.51 -23.93
C GLY A 303 5.16 -14.17 -23.27
N HIS A 304 4.90 -14.14 -21.95
CA HIS A 304 4.75 -12.91 -21.17
C HIS A 304 5.94 -12.71 -20.24
N GLU A 305 7.13 -12.89 -20.79
CA GLU A 305 8.39 -12.74 -20.08
C GLU A 305 8.61 -11.32 -19.59
N GLY A 306 9.32 -11.19 -18.47
CA GLY A 306 9.54 -9.90 -17.79
C GLY A 306 8.39 -9.52 -16.87
N SER A 307 7.53 -10.45 -16.52
CA SER A 307 6.49 -10.28 -15.51
C SER A 307 7.10 -10.11 -14.12
N LEU A 308 6.49 -9.24 -13.32
CA LEU A 308 6.95 -8.90 -11.97
C LEU A 308 5.82 -9.17 -10.98
N THR A 309 6.18 -9.70 -9.81
CA THR A 309 5.20 -9.91 -8.74
C THR A 309 5.84 -9.85 -7.36
N THR A 310 4.99 -9.73 -6.32
CA THR A 310 5.45 -9.87 -4.94
C THR A 310 4.81 -11.06 -4.25
N VAL A 311 5.49 -11.57 -3.23
CA VAL A 311 4.99 -12.60 -2.33
C VAL A 311 5.38 -12.26 -0.89
N HIS A 312 4.53 -12.63 0.05
CA HIS A 312 4.83 -12.48 1.47
C HIS A 312 5.60 -13.69 1.98
N ALA A 313 6.91 -13.57 2.18
CA ALA A 313 7.73 -14.63 2.76
C ALA A 313 8.93 -14.05 3.52
N ASN A 314 9.56 -14.85 4.39
CA ASN A 314 10.66 -14.41 5.26
C ASN A 314 12.04 -14.70 4.66
N SER A 315 12.12 -15.57 3.66
CA SER A 315 13.35 -15.90 2.95
C SER A 315 13.07 -16.20 1.48
N VAL A 316 14.13 -16.25 0.65
CA VAL A 316 14.05 -16.65 -0.76
C VAL A 316 13.49 -18.06 -0.91
N ARG A 317 13.95 -18.99 -0.08
CA ARG A 317 13.49 -20.40 -0.10
C ARG A 317 12.01 -20.49 0.30
N ASP A 318 11.60 -19.79 1.35
CA ASP A 318 10.20 -19.74 1.78
C ASP A 318 9.30 -19.12 0.70
N ALA A 319 9.82 -18.15 -0.06
CA ALA A 319 9.07 -17.53 -1.15
C ALA A 319 8.70 -18.55 -2.22
N LEU A 320 9.65 -19.38 -2.64
CA LEU A 320 9.41 -20.43 -3.65
C LEU A 320 8.49 -21.53 -3.11
N ALA A 321 8.70 -21.98 -1.87
CA ALA A 321 7.81 -22.94 -1.21
C ALA A 321 6.38 -22.40 -1.07
N ARG A 322 6.24 -21.08 -0.80
CA ARG A 322 4.93 -20.46 -0.72
C ARG A 322 4.22 -20.39 -2.07
N ILE A 323 4.94 -20.13 -3.17
CA ILE A 323 4.38 -20.21 -4.52
C ILE A 323 3.92 -21.64 -4.82
N GLU A 324 4.70 -22.65 -4.45
CA GLU A 324 4.32 -24.06 -4.60
C GLU A 324 3.01 -24.39 -3.86
N ASN A 325 2.88 -23.96 -2.59
CA ASN A 325 1.66 -24.12 -1.81
C ASN A 325 0.45 -23.40 -2.45
N MET A 326 0.64 -22.20 -2.99
CA MET A 326 -0.43 -21.45 -3.67
C MET A 326 -0.89 -22.14 -4.96
N VAL A 327 0.03 -22.73 -5.72
CA VAL A 327 -0.32 -23.54 -6.90
C VAL A 327 -1.16 -24.76 -6.50
N SER A 328 -0.83 -25.40 -5.37
CA SER A 328 -1.61 -26.53 -4.85
C SER A 328 -3.05 -26.13 -4.46
N MET A 329 -3.29 -24.87 -4.06
CA MET A 329 -4.65 -24.35 -3.78
C MET A 329 -5.55 -24.33 -5.02
N ALA A 330 -4.98 -24.34 -6.22
CA ALA A 330 -5.76 -24.40 -7.47
C ALA A 330 -6.40 -25.76 -7.74
N ASN A 331 -6.11 -26.80 -6.93
CA ASN A 331 -6.67 -28.16 -7.00
C ASN A 331 -6.54 -28.82 -8.38
N LEU A 332 -5.41 -28.64 -9.05
CA LEU A 332 -5.19 -29.08 -10.44
C LEU A 332 -4.60 -30.48 -10.56
N ASN A 333 -4.43 -31.22 -9.45
CA ASN A 333 -3.81 -32.56 -9.40
C ASN A 333 -2.48 -32.67 -10.17
N ILE A 334 -1.64 -31.63 -10.07
CA ILE A 334 -0.32 -31.57 -10.69
C ILE A 334 0.70 -32.17 -9.70
N PRO A 335 1.58 -33.11 -10.15
CA PRO A 335 2.66 -33.60 -9.27
C PRO A 335 3.57 -32.49 -8.78
N GLU A 336 3.98 -32.52 -7.49
CA GLU A 336 4.83 -31.50 -6.88
C GLU A 336 6.11 -31.22 -7.69
N ARG A 337 6.75 -32.27 -8.20
CA ARG A 337 7.93 -32.12 -9.06
C ARG A 337 7.64 -31.28 -10.32
N ALA A 338 6.47 -31.44 -10.93
CA ALA A 338 6.08 -30.66 -12.10
C ALA A 338 5.82 -29.19 -11.72
N VAL A 339 5.24 -28.94 -10.55
CA VAL A 339 5.05 -27.59 -10.02
C VAL A 339 6.41 -26.93 -9.79
N ARG A 340 7.34 -27.59 -9.12
CA ARG A 340 8.71 -27.09 -8.88
C ARG A 340 9.45 -26.80 -10.18
N SER A 341 9.30 -27.69 -11.16
CA SER A 341 9.89 -27.48 -12.49
C SER A 341 9.31 -26.23 -13.18
N GLN A 342 7.99 -26.00 -13.07
CA GLN A 342 7.37 -24.78 -13.60
C GLN A 342 7.86 -23.52 -12.88
N ILE A 343 7.99 -23.56 -11.56
CA ILE A 343 8.53 -22.44 -10.78
C ILE A 343 9.96 -22.14 -11.22
N ALA A 344 10.82 -23.16 -11.29
CA ALA A 344 12.23 -23.01 -11.67
C ALA A 344 12.43 -22.49 -13.09
N SER A 345 11.50 -22.79 -14.01
CA SER A 345 11.55 -22.26 -15.39
C SER A 345 10.95 -20.86 -15.51
N ALA A 346 9.93 -20.54 -14.69
CA ALA A 346 9.22 -19.28 -14.78
C ALA A 346 9.93 -18.14 -14.08
N ILE A 347 10.48 -18.37 -12.87
CA ILE A 347 11.08 -17.34 -12.02
C ILE A 347 12.60 -17.34 -12.24
N HIS A 348 13.14 -16.23 -12.75
CA HIS A 348 14.58 -16.10 -12.99
C HIS A 348 15.34 -15.63 -11.76
N ALA A 349 14.73 -14.77 -10.96
CA ALA A 349 15.36 -14.30 -9.72
C ALA A 349 14.34 -13.91 -8.65
N VAL A 350 14.78 -14.03 -7.41
CA VAL A 350 14.04 -13.60 -6.22
C VAL A 350 14.80 -12.49 -5.53
N VAL A 351 14.10 -11.41 -5.19
CA VAL A 351 14.64 -10.25 -4.46
C VAL A 351 14.00 -10.23 -3.08
N GLN A 352 14.78 -10.50 -2.05
CA GLN A 352 14.30 -10.50 -0.67
C GLN A 352 14.47 -9.12 -0.04
N VAL A 353 13.37 -8.56 0.46
CA VAL A 353 13.35 -7.28 1.18
C VAL A 353 12.98 -7.52 2.64
N ALA A 354 13.66 -6.87 3.57
CA ALA A 354 13.35 -6.96 4.99
C ALA A 354 13.25 -5.57 5.63
N ARG A 355 12.36 -5.45 6.61
CA ARG A 355 12.36 -4.36 7.58
C ARG A 355 13.19 -4.81 8.78
N LEU A 356 14.26 -4.09 9.06
CA LEU A 356 15.17 -4.41 10.16
C LEU A 356 14.63 -3.90 11.50
N SER A 357 15.28 -4.29 12.60
CA SER A 357 14.87 -3.93 13.96
C SER A 357 14.89 -2.44 14.27
N ASP A 358 15.69 -1.67 13.54
CA ASP A 358 15.75 -0.21 13.61
C ASP A 358 14.69 0.51 12.73
N GLY A 359 13.82 -0.27 12.07
CA GLY A 359 12.79 0.24 11.17
C GLY A 359 13.26 0.50 9.74
N THR A 360 14.56 0.42 9.45
CA THR A 360 15.10 0.58 8.09
C THR A 360 14.71 -0.59 7.20
N ARG A 361 14.62 -0.35 5.91
CA ARG A 361 14.29 -1.36 4.90
C ARG A 361 15.52 -1.66 4.06
N LYS A 362 15.83 -2.93 3.85
CA LYS A 362 17.00 -3.38 3.08
C LYS A 362 16.62 -4.47 2.10
N VAL A 363 17.20 -4.44 0.90
CA VAL A 363 17.26 -5.61 0.01
C VAL A 363 18.32 -6.54 0.59
N VAL A 364 17.88 -7.59 1.28
CA VAL A 364 18.81 -8.47 2.02
C VAL A 364 19.43 -9.55 1.16
N SER A 365 18.80 -9.93 0.05
CA SER A 365 19.42 -10.76 -0.98
C SER A 365 18.82 -10.52 -2.36
N ILE A 366 19.63 -10.76 -3.39
CA ILE A 366 19.21 -10.94 -4.78
C ILE A 366 19.76 -12.30 -5.18
N SER A 367 18.86 -13.24 -5.47
CA SER A 367 19.19 -14.65 -5.72
C SER A 367 18.65 -15.07 -7.08
N GLU A 368 19.49 -15.71 -7.88
CA GLU A 368 19.09 -16.35 -9.13
C GLU A 368 18.48 -17.73 -8.85
N VAL A 369 17.44 -18.09 -9.58
CA VAL A 369 16.95 -19.46 -9.66
C VAL A 369 17.68 -20.15 -10.79
N THR A 370 18.49 -21.18 -10.46
CA THR A 370 19.41 -21.81 -11.41
C THR A 370 18.85 -23.08 -12.05
N GLY A 371 17.66 -23.52 -11.61
CA GLY A 371 16.98 -24.71 -12.15
C GLY A 371 16.55 -25.68 -11.06
N MET A 372 16.67 -26.97 -11.37
CA MET A 372 16.30 -28.07 -10.48
C MET A 372 17.51 -29.01 -10.30
N ASP A 373 17.69 -29.49 -9.06
CA ASP A 373 18.52 -30.63 -8.75
C ASP A 373 17.63 -31.69 -8.11
N ASP A 374 17.40 -32.77 -8.86
CA ASP A 374 16.42 -33.81 -8.55
C ASP A 374 15.01 -33.25 -8.29
N GLU A 375 14.58 -33.20 -7.03
CA GLU A 375 13.28 -32.67 -6.63
C GLU A 375 13.34 -31.23 -6.05
N SER A 376 14.53 -30.64 -5.93
CA SER A 376 14.74 -29.36 -5.26
C SER A 376 15.03 -28.24 -6.26
N ILE A 377 14.43 -27.07 -6.04
CA ILE A 377 14.76 -25.86 -6.79
C ILE A 377 16.11 -25.35 -6.31
N THR A 378 17.04 -25.14 -7.24
CA THR A 378 18.40 -24.65 -6.96
C THR A 378 18.48 -23.13 -7.15
N MET A 379 19.23 -22.49 -6.29
CA MET A 379 19.39 -21.04 -6.26
C MET A 379 20.82 -20.67 -5.91
N GLN A 380 21.27 -19.51 -6.38
CA GLN A 380 22.52 -18.90 -5.95
C GLN A 380 22.36 -17.41 -5.64
N ASP A 381 22.97 -16.97 -4.56
CA ASP A 381 22.96 -15.57 -4.19
C ASP A 381 23.94 -14.77 -5.05
N ILE A 382 23.49 -13.63 -5.57
CA ILE A 382 24.30 -12.70 -6.33
C ILE A 382 24.73 -11.54 -5.43
N PHE A 383 23.80 -11.00 -4.64
CA PHE A 383 24.03 -9.99 -3.62
C PHE A 383 23.43 -10.42 -2.29
N VAL A 384 24.13 -10.10 -1.20
CA VAL A 384 23.66 -10.36 0.17
C VAL A 384 23.91 -9.13 1.04
N PHE A 385 23.05 -8.92 2.04
CA PHE A 385 23.28 -7.98 3.12
C PHE A 385 23.79 -8.74 4.35
N GLU A 386 25.04 -8.52 4.71
CA GLU A 386 25.69 -9.11 5.90
C GLU A 386 25.42 -8.21 7.10
N ARG A 387 24.44 -8.59 7.93
CA ARG A 387 24.20 -7.91 9.21
C ARG A 387 25.34 -8.23 10.17
N ARG A 388 25.92 -7.19 10.82
CA ARG A 388 27.06 -7.35 11.75
C ARG A 388 26.69 -7.07 13.19
N ALA A 389 26.11 -5.91 13.46
CA ALA A 389 25.82 -5.45 14.81
C ALA A 389 24.60 -4.51 14.83
N VAL A 390 24.16 -4.22 16.04
CA VAL A 390 23.31 -3.06 16.33
C VAL A 390 24.14 -2.12 17.17
N ASP A 391 24.30 -0.87 16.73
CA ASP A 391 25.09 0.12 17.44
C ASP A 391 24.36 0.66 18.70
N GLU A 392 25.05 1.45 19.50
CA GLU A 392 24.51 2.03 20.75
C GLU A 392 23.26 2.90 20.53
N SER A 393 23.08 3.44 19.33
CA SER A 393 21.89 4.21 18.95
C SER A 393 20.72 3.32 18.50
N GLY A 394 20.87 2.00 18.50
CA GLY A 394 19.88 1.03 18.05
C GLY A 394 19.85 0.83 16.54
N LYS A 395 20.77 1.42 15.76
CA LYS A 395 20.85 1.25 14.30
C LYS A 395 21.54 -0.06 13.93
N VAL A 396 20.99 -0.72 12.91
CA VAL A 396 21.60 -1.93 12.36
C VAL A 396 22.76 -1.56 11.45
N ARG A 397 23.93 -2.10 11.73
CA ARG A 397 25.15 -1.99 10.92
C ARG A 397 25.40 -3.25 10.12
N GLY A 398 25.83 -3.09 8.88
CA GLY A 398 26.09 -4.20 7.99
C GLY A 398 26.76 -3.77 6.71
N ALA A 399 26.90 -4.72 5.79
CA ALA A 399 27.46 -4.46 4.47
C ALA A 399 26.64 -5.15 3.38
N PHE A 400 26.41 -4.47 2.29
CA PHE A 400 26.01 -5.10 1.04
C PHE A 400 27.23 -5.67 0.36
N ARG A 401 27.18 -6.93 -0.03
CA ARG A 401 28.28 -7.62 -0.67
C ARG A 401 27.79 -8.40 -1.89
N ALA A 402 28.46 -8.22 -3.01
CA ALA A 402 28.37 -9.14 -4.12
C ALA A 402 29.08 -10.45 -3.78
N THR A 403 28.53 -11.58 -4.18
CA THR A 403 29.10 -12.91 -3.87
C THR A 403 30.27 -13.29 -4.77
N GLY A 404 30.52 -12.53 -5.84
CA GLY A 404 31.47 -12.87 -6.89
C GLY A 404 30.91 -13.81 -7.97
N VAL A 405 29.68 -14.28 -7.78
CA VAL A 405 29.06 -15.21 -8.74
C VAL A 405 28.49 -14.43 -9.93
N ARG A 406 28.90 -14.79 -11.15
CA ARG A 406 28.26 -14.32 -12.37
C ARG A 406 26.98 -15.14 -12.63
N PRO A 407 25.81 -14.50 -12.68
CA PRO A 407 24.56 -15.22 -12.87
C PRO A 407 24.46 -15.86 -14.26
N GLN A 408 23.82 -17.02 -14.35
CA GLN A 408 23.59 -17.72 -15.61
C GLN A 408 22.70 -16.91 -16.58
N PHE A 409 21.73 -16.15 -16.04
CA PHE A 409 20.90 -15.28 -16.86
C PHE A 409 21.66 -14.13 -17.55
N ALA A 410 22.94 -13.90 -17.21
CA ALA A 410 23.73 -12.84 -17.84
C ALA A 410 23.87 -13.07 -19.36
N ASP A 411 23.94 -14.32 -19.80
CA ASP A 411 24.02 -14.67 -21.23
C ASP A 411 22.67 -14.41 -21.93
N ARG A 412 21.57 -14.69 -21.25
CA ARG A 412 20.23 -14.32 -21.73
C ARG A 412 20.04 -12.80 -21.84
N LEU A 413 20.49 -12.04 -20.87
CA LEU A 413 20.43 -10.56 -20.93
C LEU A 413 21.18 -10.01 -22.14
N ALA A 414 22.34 -10.61 -22.49
CA ALA A 414 23.11 -10.23 -23.65
C ALA A 414 22.32 -10.39 -24.96
N THR A 415 21.42 -11.36 -25.10
CA THR A 415 20.57 -11.54 -26.28
C THR A 415 19.54 -10.41 -26.44
N PHE A 416 19.15 -9.74 -25.34
CA PHE A 416 18.30 -8.55 -25.33
C PHE A 416 19.10 -7.23 -25.43
N GLY A 417 20.41 -7.31 -25.71
CA GLY A 417 21.28 -6.15 -25.80
C GLY A 417 21.66 -5.52 -24.45
N ALA A 418 21.29 -6.18 -23.33
CA ALA A 418 21.56 -5.72 -21.98
C ALA A 418 22.82 -6.44 -21.44
N ARG A 419 23.93 -5.68 -21.22
CA ARG A 419 25.19 -6.24 -20.70
C ARG A 419 25.38 -5.86 -19.24
N ILE A 420 25.74 -6.84 -18.42
CA ILE A 420 26.13 -6.63 -17.02
C ILE A 420 27.64 -6.42 -16.97
N ARG A 421 28.09 -5.37 -16.27
CA ARG A 421 29.51 -5.10 -16.07
C ARG A 421 30.08 -6.10 -15.04
N PRO A 422 31.23 -6.78 -15.32
CA PRO A 422 31.82 -7.73 -14.37
C PRO A 422 32.12 -7.12 -12.98
N ALA A 423 32.52 -5.84 -12.94
CA ALA A 423 32.81 -5.13 -11.69
C ALA A 423 31.59 -5.05 -10.71
N LEU A 424 30.35 -5.28 -11.19
CA LEU A 424 29.17 -5.34 -10.30
C LEU A 424 29.29 -6.47 -9.27
N PHE A 425 29.90 -7.59 -9.65
CA PHE A 425 30.01 -8.79 -8.82
C PHE A 425 31.17 -8.75 -7.81
N GLU A 426 31.95 -7.67 -7.80
CA GLU A 426 33.06 -7.43 -6.86
C GLU A 426 32.73 -6.34 -5.84
N SER A 427 31.49 -5.77 -5.93
CA SER A 427 31.10 -4.61 -5.14
C SER A 427 30.86 -4.95 -3.67
N ARG A 428 31.30 -4.04 -2.78
CA ARG A 428 31.02 -4.06 -1.34
C ARG A 428 30.72 -2.64 -0.86
N SER A 429 29.72 -2.48 -0.02
CA SER A 429 29.32 -1.19 0.53
C SER A 429 28.91 -1.34 2.00
N GLU A 430 29.60 -0.65 2.89
CA GLU A 430 29.27 -0.59 4.33
C GLU A 430 28.13 0.39 4.57
N VAL A 431 27.22 0.08 5.54
CA VAL A 431 26.06 0.92 5.92
C VAL A 431 25.76 0.79 7.41
#